data_3a4e1061512ccf7be9d85c4939602763
#
_entry.id   3a4e1061512ccf7be9d85c4939602763
#
_cell.length_a   1.000
_cell.length_b   1.000
_cell.length_c   1.000
_cell.angle_alpha   90.00
_cell.angle_beta   90.00
_cell.angle_gamma   90.00
#
_symmetry.space_group_name_H-M   'P 1'
#
loop_
_entity.id
_entity.type
_entity.pdbx_description
1 polymer ?
#
loop_
_entity_poly.entity_id
_entity_poly.type
_entity_poly.pdbx_seq_one_letter_code
_entity_poly.pdbx_strand_id
1 'polypeptide(L)'
;KGWDKTWAYLKELGQYIEYYPTATGATMKELGEGTRDIIISPTGWDINPRVLGVVPKEAKIQTLKGFKWVIDGQFMAIPKGVSDDKMLVLIDLINFMLTKPAQAFIYDKGYLYPGPAVKDVPLTMAPKESQDAIKEYGRPEYEKLFAEVSMELPLTPEQMVVAFRIWDEQIGTTRLSLRQLSGVSA
;
A
#
# COMPACT_ATOMS: atom_id res chain seq x y z
N LYS A 1 25.95 4.32 1.56
CA LYS A 1 26.61 3.47 2.59
C LYS A 1 25.53 2.96 3.54
N GLY A 2 25.56 1.68 3.89
CA GLY A 2 24.69 1.08 4.91
C GLY A 2 23.61 0.13 4.37
N TRP A 3 23.41 -0.01 3.08
CA TRP A 3 22.41 -0.90 2.51
C TRP A 3 22.95 -2.26 2.02
N ASP A 4 24.25 -2.51 2.19
CA ASP A 4 24.88 -3.73 1.66
C ASP A 4 24.21 -5.01 2.19
N LYS A 5 23.88 -5.04 3.49
CA LYS A 5 23.16 -6.16 4.11
C LYS A 5 21.72 -6.33 3.54
N THR A 6 21.04 -5.23 3.29
CA THR A 6 19.69 -5.25 2.70
C THR A 6 19.73 -5.83 1.29
N TRP A 7 20.67 -5.39 0.45
CA TRP A 7 20.81 -5.90 -0.90
C TRP A 7 21.24 -7.38 -0.93
N ALA A 8 22.16 -7.78 -0.04
CA ALA A 8 22.54 -9.18 0.10
C ALA A 8 21.32 -10.05 0.48
N TYR A 9 20.53 -9.61 1.46
CA TYR A 9 19.32 -10.30 1.88
C TYR A 9 18.27 -10.37 0.75
N LEU A 10 18.02 -9.27 0.04
CA LEU A 10 17.06 -9.25 -1.06
C LEU A 10 17.48 -10.14 -2.24
N LYS A 11 18.79 -10.25 -2.51
CA LYS A 11 19.31 -11.20 -3.51
C LYS A 11 19.09 -12.65 -3.08
N GLU A 12 19.33 -12.97 -1.81
CA GLU A 12 19.07 -14.30 -1.26
C GLU A 12 17.57 -14.60 -1.30
N LEU A 13 16.74 -13.71 -0.78
CA LEU A 13 15.28 -13.83 -0.82
C LEU A 13 14.75 -14.00 -2.25
N GLY A 14 15.33 -13.28 -3.20
CA GLY A 14 14.97 -13.35 -4.61
C GLY A 14 15.06 -14.76 -5.19
N GLN A 15 15.87 -15.66 -4.66
CA GLN A 15 15.96 -17.05 -5.13
C GLN A 15 14.66 -17.84 -4.88
N TYR A 16 13.87 -17.43 -3.89
CA TYR A 16 12.62 -18.06 -3.48
C TYR A 16 11.38 -17.37 -4.04
N ILE A 17 11.54 -16.20 -4.70
CA ILE A 17 10.44 -15.45 -5.30
C ILE A 17 10.34 -15.82 -6.78
N GLU A 18 9.19 -16.29 -7.21
CA GLU A 18 8.97 -16.69 -8.61
C GLU A 18 8.96 -15.47 -9.54
N TYR A 19 8.29 -14.38 -9.15
CA TYR A 19 8.26 -13.12 -9.89
C TYR A 19 7.91 -11.96 -8.94
N TYR A 20 8.14 -10.74 -9.41
CA TYR A 20 7.76 -9.52 -8.68
C TYR A 20 6.49 -8.95 -9.27
N PRO A 21 5.35 -8.98 -8.55
CA PRO A 21 4.08 -8.45 -9.05
C PRO A 21 4.13 -6.93 -9.18
N THR A 22 3.40 -6.40 -10.14
CA THR A 22 3.35 -4.96 -10.43
C THR A 22 2.32 -4.19 -9.61
N ALA A 23 1.39 -4.91 -8.95
CA ALA A 23 0.33 -4.29 -8.15
C ALA A 23 -0.15 -5.21 -7.03
N THR A 24 -0.51 -4.63 -5.89
CA THR A 24 -1.06 -5.35 -4.73
C THR A 24 -2.37 -6.08 -5.05
N GLY A 25 -3.21 -5.52 -5.93
CA GLY A 25 -4.44 -6.18 -6.35
C GLY A 25 -4.21 -7.55 -7.01
N ALA A 26 -3.13 -7.70 -7.79
CA ALA A 26 -2.76 -8.97 -8.39
C ALA A 26 -2.38 -10.00 -7.31
N THR A 27 -1.59 -9.60 -6.31
CA THR A 27 -1.22 -10.51 -5.21
C THR A 27 -2.40 -10.91 -4.35
N MET A 28 -3.36 -10.00 -4.12
CA MET A 28 -4.61 -10.30 -3.42
C MET A 28 -5.44 -11.36 -4.16
N LYS A 29 -5.53 -11.26 -5.49
CA LYS A 29 -6.19 -12.25 -6.32
C LYS A 29 -5.51 -13.62 -6.21
N GLU A 30 -4.19 -13.67 -6.32
CA GLU A 30 -3.43 -14.92 -6.19
C GLU A 30 -3.59 -15.59 -4.81
N LEU A 31 -3.63 -14.79 -3.74
CA LEU A 31 -3.94 -15.29 -2.40
C LEU A 31 -5.36 -15.85 -2.34
N GLY A 32 -6.33 -15.16 -2.94
CA GLY A 32 -7.73 -15.61 -3.00
C GLY A 32 -7.93 -16.89 -3.79
N GLU A 33 -7.20 -17.06 -4.88
CA GLU A 33 -7.21 -18.26 -5.72
C GLU A 33 -6.39 -19.43 -5.14
N GLY A 34 -5.68 -19.20 -4.03
CA GLY A 34 -4.85 -20.22 -3.38
C GLY A 34 -3.56 -20.56 -4.15
N THR A 35 -3.16 -19.72 -5.10
CA THR A 35 -1.88 -19.87 -5.82
C THR A 35 -0.69 -19.29 -5.03
N ARG A 36 -0.97 -18.53 -3.97
CA ARG A 36 0.00 -18.02 -2.98
C ARG A 36 -0.56 -18.20 -1.58
N ASP A 37 0.28 -18.68 -0.68
CA ASP A 37 -0.07 -18.84 0.74
C ASP A 37 0.21 -17.58 1.56
N ILE A 38 1.20 -16.78 1.13
CA ILE A 38 1.66 -15.57 1.82
C ILE A 38 1.92 -14.48 0.79
N ILE A 39 1.42 -13.28 1.06
CA ILE A 39 1.70 -12.07 0.26
C ILE A 39 2.10 -10.91 1.16
N ILE A 40 2.70 -9.88 0.58
CA ILE A 40 2.96 -8.59 1.24
C ILE A 40 1.91 -7.59 0.78
N SER A 41 1.36 -6.83 1.72
CA SER A 41 0.35 -5.81 1.47
C SER A 41 0.58 -4.55 2.30
N PRO A 42 0.19 -3.36 1.82
CA PRO A 42 0.02 -2.20 2.68
C PRO A 42 -1.00 -2.46 3.78
N THR A 43 -0.80 -1.80 4.92
CA THR A 43 -1.68 -1.92 6.09
C THR A 43 -3.11 -1.53 5.74
N GLY A 44 -4.05 -2.34 6.21
CA GLY A 44 -5.49 -2.15 5.98
C GLY A 44 -5.99 -2.60 4.61
N TRP A 45 -5.11 -2.79 3.63
CA TRP A 45 -5.50 -3.24 2.29
C TRP A 45 -5.97 -4.71 2.24
N ASP A 46 -5.94 -5.40 3.34
CA ASP A 46 -6.57 -6.70 3.53
C ASP A 46 -8.08 -6.60 3.83
N ILE A 47 -8.54 -5.47 4.36
CA ILE A 47 -9.96 -5.29 4.74
C ILE A 47 -10.84 -5.28 3.50
N ASN A 48 -10.60 -4.36 2.57
CA ASN A 48 -11.42 -4.19 1.36
C ASN A 48 -11.46 -5.46 0.48
N PRO A 49 -10.35 -6.15 0.16
CA PRO A 49 -10.41 -7.40 -0.60
C PRO A 49 -11.22 -8.51 0.08
N ARG A 50 -11.26 -8.57 1.42
CA ARG A 50 -12.12 -9.52 2.14
C ARG A 50 -13.60 -9.11 2.08
N VAL A 51 -13.89 -7.82 2.19
CA VAL A 51 -15.25 -7.29 1.98
C VAL A 51 -15.77 -7.63 0.58
N LEU A 52 -14.91 -7.55 -0.43
CA LEU A 52 -15.26 -7.86 -1.83
C LEU A 52 -15.22 -9.36 -2.16
N GLY A 53 -14.85 -10.22 -1.22
CA GLY A 53 -14.73 -11.66 -1.44
C GLY A 53 -13.56 -12.08 -2.34
N VAL A 54 -12.62 -11.18 -2.63
CA VAL A 54 -11.40 -11.49 -3.39
C VAL A 54 -10.42 -12.32 -2.57
N VAL A 55 -10.36 -12.05 -1.26
CA VAL A 55 -9.54 -12.78 -0.29
C VAL A 55 -10.46 -13.45 0.73
N PRO A 56 -10.18 -14.68 1.17
CA PRO A 56 -10.96 -15.36 2.20
C PRO A 56 -11.09 -14.54 3.48
N LYS A 57 -12.26 -14.58 4.11
CA LYS A 57 -12.54 -13.83 5.36
C LYS A 57 -11.54 -14.21 6.47
N GLU A 58 -11.10 -15.46 6.48
CA GLU A 58 -10.21 -16.07 7.46
C GLU A 58 -8.74 -15.69 7.28
N ALA A 59 -8.38 -15.03 6.16
CA ALA A 59 -7.01 -14.59 5.91
C ALA A 59 -6.50 -13.73 7.08
N LYS A 60 -5.31 -14.05 7.56
CA LYS A 60 -4.70 -13.39 8.73
C LYS A 60 -3.63 -12.42 8.28
N ILE A 61 -3.39 -11.41 9.11
CA ILE A 61 -2.18 -10.58 9.00
C ILE A 61 -1.10 -11.11 9.94
N GLN A 62 0.14 -10.96 9.51
CA GLN A 62 1.31 -11.27 10.34
C GLN A 62 2.32 -10.13 10.19
N THR A 63 2.75 -9.59 11.32
CA THR A 63 3.86 -8.63 11.37
C THR A 63 5.14 -9.34 11.75
N LEU A 64 6.27 -8.86 11.24
CA LEU A 64 7.58 -9.39 11.60
C LEU A 64 8.02 -8.84 12.95
N LYS A 65 8.76 -9.62 13.73
CA LYS A 65 9.33 -9.15 15.01
C LYS A 65 10.28 -7.98 14.75
N GLY A 66 10.04 -6.87 15.45
CA GLY A 66 10.87 -5.67 15.34
C GLY A 66 10.65 -4.84 14.07
N PHE A 67 9.53 -5.10 13.35
CA PHE A 67 9.16 -4.25 12.20
C PHE A 67 8.86 -2.81 12.66
N LYS A 68 8.92 -1.92 11.69
CA LYS A 68 8.50 -0.53 11.84
C LYS A 68 7.51 -0.19 10.73
N TRP A 69 6.58 0.68 11.01
CA TRP A 69 5.71 1.23 9.98
C TRP A 69 6.50 2.17 9.08
N VAL A 70 6.41 1.98 7.79
CA VAL A 70 6.77 3.03 6.82
C VAL A 70 5.47 3.72 6.45
N ILE A 71 5.37 5.02 6.80
CA ILE A 71 4.16 5.81 6.56
C ILE A 71 4.31 6.66 5.33
N ASP A 72 3.24 6.79 4.57
CA ASP A 72 3.15 7.68 3.42
C ASP A 72 1.76 8.32 3.38
N GLY A 73 1.59 9.35 2.56
CA GLY A 73 0.34 10.09 2.38
C GLY A 73 -0.07 10.17 0.92
N GLN A 74 -1.37 10.29 0.70
CA GLN A 74 -1.91 10.64 -0.61
C GLN A 74 -1.91 12.16 -0.75
N PHE A 75 -1.33 12.67 -1.82
CA PHE A 75 -1.18 14.11 -2.04
C PHE A 75 -1.90 14.54 -3.31
N MET A 76 -2.49 15.74 -3.27
CA MET A 76 -2.96 16.44 -4.46
C MET A 76 -1.96 17.51 -4.81
N ALA A 77 -1.58 17.61 -6.08
CA ALA A 77 -0.65 18.61 -6.58
C ALA A 77 -1.17 19.25 -7.86
N ILE A 78 -0.94 20.53 -8.00
CA ILE A 78 -1.25 21.28 -9.21
C ILE A 78 0.04 21.44 -10.00
N PRO A 79 0.12 20.92 -11.26
CA PRO A 79 1.31 21.04 -12.09
C PRO A 79 1.62 22.51 -12.40
N LYS A 80 2.91 22.83 -12.58
CA LYS A 80 3.35 24.15 -13.05
C LYS A 80 2.83 24.40 -14.48
N GLY A 81 2.40 25.63 -14.76
CA GLY A 81 1.92 26.05 -16.07
C GLY A 81 0.41 25.89 -16.31
N VAL A 82 -0.35 25.58 -15.28
CA VAL A 82 -1.81 25.65 -15.32
C VAL A 82 -2.23 27.13 -15.39
N SER A 83 -3.22 27.48 -16.23
CA SER A 83 -3.75 28.83 -16.34
C SER A 83 -4.50 29.26 -15.07
N ASP A 84 -4.58 30.56 -14.80
CA ASP A 84 -5.13 31.10 -13.56
C ASP A 84 -6.60 30.72 -13.34
N ASP A 85 -7.42 30.72 -14.39
CA ASP A 85 -8.82 30.30 -14.34
C ASP A 85 -8.97 28.83 -13.88
N LYS A 86 -8.13 27.93 -14.43
CA LYS A 86 -8.09 26.51 -14.00
C LYS A 86 -7.51 26.36 -12.61
N MET A 87 -6.50 27.19 -12.27
CA MET A 87 -5.89 27.18 -10.94
C MET A 87 -6.93 27.42 -9.85
N LEU A 88 -7.82 28.42 -10.04
CA LEU A 88 -8.89 28.71 -9.09
C LEU A 88 -9.81 27.53 -8.86
N VAL A 89 -10.24 26.87 -9.93
CA VAL A 89 -11.09 25.67 -9.84
C VAL A 89 -10.38 24.51 -9.16
N LEU A 90 -9.09 24.30 -9.43
CA LEU A 90 -8.32 23.23 -8.80
C LEU A 90 -8.09 23.47 -7.31
N ILE A 91 -7.86 24.71 -6.91
CA ILE A 91 -7.76 25.09 -5.49
C ILE A 91 -9.09 24.85 -4.77
N ASP A 92 -10.20 25.22 -5.39
CA ASP A 92 -11.53 24.99 -4.83
C ASP A 92 -11.82 23.48 -4.68
N LEU A 93 -11.48 22.69 -5.69
CA LEU A 93 -11.56 21.23 -5.62
C LEU A 93 -10.70 20.65 -4.47
N ILE A 94 -9.46 21.11 -4.33
CA ILE A 94 -8.58 20.66 -3.23
C ILE A 94 -9.20 21.03 -1.87
N ASN A 95 -9.70 22.25 -1.73
CA ASN A 95 -10.39 22.69 -0.51
C ASN A 95 -11.61 21.82 -0.21
N PHE A 96 -12.43 21.50 -1.22
CA PHE A 96 -13.56 20.60 -1.07
C PHE A 96 -13.11 19.20 -0.61
N MET A 97 -12.09 18.63 -1.26
CA MET A 97 -11.56 17.31 -0.93
C MET A 97 -10.98 17.22 0.50
N LEU A 98 -10.54 18.35 1.07
CA LEU A 98 -10.03 18.43 2.45
C LEU A 98 -11.14 18.67 3.48
N THR A 99 -12.39 18.85 3.08
CA THR A 99 -13.50 18.96 4.03
C THR A 99 -13.77 17.65 4.75
N LYS A 100 -14.21 17.71 6.00
CA LYS A 100 -14.53 16.50 6.77
C LYS A 100 -15.54 15.58 6.08
N PRO A 101 -16.65 16.06 5.48
CA PRO A 101 -17.57 15.21 4.75
C PRO A 101 -16.92 14.49 3.57
N ALA A 102 -16.09 15.17 2.75
CA ALA A 102 -15.39 14.55 1.64
C ALA A 102 -14.37 13.52 2.13
N GLN A 103 -13.62 13.84 3.17
CA GLN A 103 -12.64 12.94 3.77
C GLN A 103 -13.27 11.67 4.39
N ALA A 104 -14.49 11.75 4.86
CA ALA A 104 -15.19 10.58 5.41
C ALA A 104 -15.42 9.45 4.38
N PHE A 105 -15.48 9.78 3.08
CA PHE A 105 -15.56 8.77 2.02
C PHE A 105 -14.27 7.98 1.84
N ILE A 106 -13.13 8.46 2.34
CA ILE A 106 -11.82 7.77 2.25
C ILE A 106 -11.83 6.42 2.97
N TYR A 107 -12.69 6.23 3.95
CA TYR A 107 -12.85 4.92 4.59
C TYR A 107 -13.24 3.77 3.63
N ASP A 108 -13.99 4.07 2.57
CA ASP A 108 -14.31 3.23 1.40
C ASP A 108 -14.26 1.70 1.65
N LYS A 109 -15.12 1.20 2.54
CA LYS A 109 -15.15 -0.23 2.91
C LYS A 109 -13.78 -0.80 3.31
N GLY A 110 -12.95 0.02 3.95
CA GLY A 110 -11.63 -0.35 4.43
C GLY A 110 -10.50 -0.22 3.41
N TYR A 111 -10.75 0.35 2.23
CA TYR A 111 -9.73 0.48 1.17
C TYR A 111 -8.53 1.33 1.61
N LEU A 112 -8.76 2.45 2.27
CA LEU A 112 -7.72 3.33 2.79
C LEU A 112 -7.73 3.36 4.34
N TYR A 113 -7.70 2.20 4.96
CA TYR A 113 -7.53 2.12 6.40
C TYR A 113 -6.08 2.51 6.82
N PRO A 114 -5.86 3.27 7.91
CA PRO A 114 -6.78 3.60 9.00
C PRO A 114 -7.74 4.76 8.73
N GLY A 115 -7.76 5.38 7.58
CA GLY A 115 -8.72 6.41 7.23
C GLY A 115 -8.07 7.74 6.83
N PRO A 116 -8.81 8.85 6.92
CA PRO A 116 -8.40 10.13 6.40
C PRO A 116 -7.24 10.75 7.18
N ALA A 117 -6.40 11.54 6.49
CA ALA A 117 -5.32 12.32 7.08
C ALA A 117 -5.80 13.61 7.79
N VAL A 118 -7.02 14.06 7.48
CA VAL A 118 -7.63 15.22 8.14
C VAL A 118 -8.12 14.82 9.53
N LYS A 119 -7.76 15.64 10.55
CA LYS A 119 -8.14 15.39 11.93
C LYS A 119 -9.66 15.43 12.16
N ASP A 120 -10.10 14.73 13.19
CA ASP A 120 -11.50 14.73 13.66
C ASP A 120 -12.50 14.31 12.56
N VAL A 121 -12.14 13.29 11.79
CA VAL A 121 -13.02 12.61 10.84
C VAL A 121 -13.17 11.16 11.32
N PRO A 122 -14.02 10.90 12.32
CA PRO A 122 -14.21 9.55 12.84
C PRO A 122 -14.97 8.67 11.85
N LEU A 123 -14.83 7.35 11.99
CA LEU A 123 -15.54 6.36 11.17
C LEU A 123 -17.06 6.58 11.13
N THR A 124 -17.64 7.13 12.20
CA THR A 124 -19.08 7.43 12.27
C THR A 124 -19.57 8.47 11.26
N MET A 125 -18.67 9.24 10.65
CA MET A 125 -18.98 10.15 9.54
C MET A 125 -18.99 9.44 8.17
N ALA A 126 -18.39 8.26 8.07
CA ALA A 126 -18.33 7.52 6.83
C ALA A 126 -19.74 7.02 6.38
N PRO A 127 -19.92 6.70 5.09
CA PRO A 127 -21.12 6.02 4.64
C PRO A 127 -21.39 4.74 5.46
N LYS A 128 -22.68 4.44 5.71
CA LYS A 128 -23.08 3.30 6.55
C LYS A 128 -22.45 1.98 6.11
N GLU A 129 -22.39 1.75 4.80
CA GLU A 129 -21.75 0.56 4.23
C GLU A 129 -20.26 0.43 4.60
N SER A 130 -19.52 1.56 4.65
CA SER A 130 -18.12 1.57 5.07
C SER A 130 -17.97 1.31 6.56
N GLN A 131 -18.87 1.86 7.39
CA GLN A 131 -18.89 1.58 8.82
C GLN A 131 -19.13 0.09 9.09
N ASP A 132 -20.12 -0.51 8.42
CA ASP A 132 -20.47 -1.91 8.58
C ASP A 132 -19.35 -2.83 8.09
N ALA A 133 -18.75 -2.53 6.95
CA ALA A 133 -17.61 -3.26 6.41
C ALA A 133 -16.41 -3.25 7.38
N ILE A 134 -16.04 -2.08 7.90
CA ILE A 134 -14.92 -1.97 8.84
C ILE A 134 -15.26 -2.63 10.18
N LYS A 135 -16.50 -2.55 10.65
CA LYS A 135 -16.93 -3.25 11.85
C LYS A 135 -16.85 -4.78 11.74
N GLU A 136 -17.20 -5.32 10.57
CA GLU A 136 -17.22 -6.77 10.33
C GLU A 136 -15.84 -7.32 9.96
N TYR A 137 -15.09 -6.61 9.13
CA TYR A 137 -13.82 -7.08 8.55
C TYR A 137 -12.59 -6.38 9.12
N GLY A 138 -12.75 -5.34 9.92
CA GLY A 138 -11.66 -4.63 10.60
C GLY A 138 -10.87 -5.57 11.51
N ARG A 139 -9.69 -5.08 11.92
CA ARG A 139 -8.78 -5.84 12.77
C ARG A 139 -8.49 -5.04 14.04
N PRO A 140 -9.00 -5.47 15.18
CA PRO A 140 -8.74 -4.79 16.47
C PRO A 140 -7.25 -4.66 16.81
N GLU A 141 -6.44 -5.61 16.33
CA GLU A 141 -4.98 -5.59 16.53
C GLU A 141 -4.28 -4.42 15.85
N TYR A 142 -4.88 -3.80 14.82
CA TYR A 142 -4.28 -2.63 14.18
C TYR A 142 -4.17 -1.43 15.11
N GLU A 143 -5.17 -1.16 15.94
CA GLU A 143 -5.12 -0.04 16.89
C GLU A 143 -3.94 -0.18 17.85
N LYS A 144 -3.72 -1.38 18.37
CA LYS A 144 -2.57 -1.68 19.23
C LYS A 144 -1.24 -1.51 18.48
N LEU A 145 -1.15 -2.04 17.28
CA LEU A 145 0.06 -1.94 16.46
C LEU A 145 0.40 -0.49 16.11
N PHE A 146 -0.60 0.34 15.79
CA PHE A 146 -0.37 1.77 15.52
C PHE A 146 0.06 2.55 16.78
N ALA A 147 -0.39 2.14 17.96
CA ALA A 147 0.00 2.78 19.21
C ALA A 147 1.41 2.38 19.69
N GLU A 148 1.80 1.13 19.46
CA GLU A 148 3.01 0.55 20.05
C GLU A 148 4.23 0.51 19.12
N VAL A 149 4.00 0.46 17.80
CA VAL A 149 5.09 0.30 16.81
C VAL A 149 5.49 1.66 16.26
N SER A 150 6.79 1.94 16.28
CA SER A 150 7.34 3.20 15.76
C SER A 150 7.12 3.34 14.25
N MET A 151 6.97 4.59 13.83
CA MET A 151 6.78 4.96 12.43
C MET A 151 8.05 5.57 11.88
N GLU A 152 8.39 5.22 10.65
CA GLU A 152 9.52 5.77 9.88
C GLU A 152 8.99 6.45 8.62
N LEU A 153 9.64 7.51 8.21
CA LEU A 153 9.35 8.17 6.94
C LEU A 153 9.91 7.35 5.77
N PRO A 154 9.33 7.48 4.57
CA PRO A 154 9.90 6.91 3.36
C PRO A 154 11.31 7.44 3.08
N LEU A 155 12.01 6.78 2.18
CA LEU A 155 13.28 7.29 1.66
C LEU A 155 13.11 8.68 1.05
N THR A 156 14.15 9.52 1.15
CA THR A 156 14.14 10.79 0.40
C THR A 156 14.11 10.53 -1.10
N PRO A 157 13.66 11.49 -1.94
CA PRO A 157 13.65 11.32 -3.39
C PRO A 157 14.99 10.87 -3.96
N GLU A 158 16.11 11.43 -3.47
CA GLU A 158 17.46 11.09 -3.91
C GLU A 158 17.82 9.65 -3.51
N GLN A 159 17.48 9.24 -2.30
CA GLN A 159 17.70 7.87 -1.83
C GLN A 159 16.83 6.89 -2.63
N MET A 160 15.60 7.26 -2.97
CA MET A 160 14.67 6.44 -3.73
C MET A 160 15.19 6.17 -5.13
N VAL A 161 15.71 7.20 -5.83
CA VAL A 161 16.34 7.05 -7.14
C VAL A 161 17.50 6.04 -7.10
N VAL A 162 18.35 6.14 -6.06
CA VAL A 162 19.48 5.21 -5.88
C VAL A 162 18.98 3.79 -5.58
N ALA A 163 17.98 3.66 -4.72
CA ALA A 163 17.40 2.36 -4.36
C ALA A 163 16.77 1.66 -5.57
N PHE A 164 15.98 2.36 -6.37
CA PHE A 164 15.36 1.81 -7.58
C PHE A 164 16.41 1.38 -8.60
N ARG A 165 17.43 2.20 -8.84
CA ARG A 165 18.52 1.81 -9.74
C ARG A 165 19.23 0.53 -9.29
N ILE A 166 19.58 0.42 -8.01
CA ILE A 166 20.22 -0.79 -7.47
C ILE A 166 19.28 -1.99 -7.57
N TRP A 167 17.99 -1.80 -7.33
CA TRP A 167 16.98 -2.83 -7.50
C TRP A 167 16.96 -3.34 -8.93
N ASP A 168 16.86 -2.44 -9.91
CA ASP A 168 16.81 -2.81 -11.32
C ASP A 168 18.09 -3.55 -11.75
N GLU A 169 19.27 -3.04 -11.36
CA GLU A 169 20.56 -3.62 -11.73
C GLU A 169 20.83 -4.99 -11.09
N GLN A 170 20.36 -5.20 -9.86
CA GLN A 170 20.83 -6.35 -9.06
C GLN A 170 19.77 -7.39 -8.75
N ILE A 171 18.48 -7.06 -8.85
CA ILE A 171 17.37 -7.92 -8.41
C ILE A 171 16.30 -8.06 -9.51
N GLY A 172 15.69 -6.93 -9.92
CA GLY A 172 14.52 -6.92 -10.80
C GLY A 172 14.80 -7.52 -12.19
N THR A 173 15.89 -7.12 -12.82
CA THR A 173 16.26 -7.55 -14.18
C THR A 173 16.82 -8.96 -14.24
N THR A 174 17.42 -9.46 -13.17
CA THR A 174 18.04 -10.81 -13.15
C THR A 174 17.03 -11.92 -13.47
N ARG A 175 15.75 -11.71 -13.18
CA ARG A 175 14.69 -12.70 -13.45
C ARG A 175 13.99 -12.58 -14.79
N LEU A 176 13.93 -11.39 -15.36
CA LEU A 176 13.46 -11.21 -16.74
C LEU A 176 14.37 -11.97 -17.72
N SER A 177 15.68 -11.91 -17.50
CA SER A 177 16.66 -12.64 -18.32
C SER A 177 16.57 -14.15 -18.15
N LEU A 178 16.29 -14.66 -16.96
CA LEU A 178 16.13 -16.09 -16.72
C LEU A 178 14.84 -16.65 -17.34
N ARG A 179 13.72 -15.90 -17.33
CA ARG A 179 12.48 -16.26 -18.03
C ARG A 179 12.65 -16.30 -19.55
N GLN A 180 13.39 -15.33 -20.11
CA GLN A 180 13.70 -15.32 -21.55
C GLN A 180 14.58 -16.49 -21.98
N LEU A 181 15.49 -16.93 -21.10
CA LEU A 181 16.36 -18.09 -21.35
C LEU A 181 15.66 -19.44 -21.15
N SER A 182 14.63 -19.51 -20.32
CA SER A 182 13.88 -20.75 -20.04
C SER A 182 12.74 -21.04 -21.02
N GLY A 183 12.46 -20.16 -21.99
CA GLY A 183 11.47 -20.39 -23.04
C GLY A 183 10.01 -20.54 -22.58
N VAL A 184 9.68 -20.17 -21.33
CA VAL A 184 8.31 -20.21 -20.82
C VAL A 184 7.60 -18.95 -21.28
N SER A 185 6.88 -19.05 -22.41
CA SER A 185 5.87 -18.07 -22.80
C SER A 185 4.66 -18.19 -21.86
N ALA A 186 4.14 -17.04 -21.46
CA ALA A 186 2.95 -16.89 -20.66
C ALA A 186 1.69 -17.44 -21.39
#